data_60a2d099d63afead8fd91526d306890a
#
_entry.id   60a2d099d63afead8fd91526d306890a
#
_cell.length_a   1.000
_cell.length_b   1.000
_cell.length_c   1.000
_cell.angle_alpha   90.00
_cell.angle_beta   90.00
_cell.angle_gamma   90.00
#
_symmetry.space_group_name_H-M   'P 1'
#
loop_
_entity.id
_entity.type
_entity.pdbx_description
1 polymer ?
#
loop_
_entity_poly.entity_id
_entity_poly.type
_entity_poly.pdbx_seq_one_letter_code
_entity_poly.pdbx_strand_id
1 'polypeptide(L)'
;MNPAAALTAHLDYLRLDHVSEHYESLAKEAAAKNWTPVDYLQRLLEGECLCRQQRALERRIRAARFPVIKTVDQFDWSWPKKINRIQVQNLFRLSFLVEKANAVFVGGVGLGKSHLAAALSYEACQHGHSVFFTTAIDAINNLIAAQAAHRLKSELKKYLAPDLLCLDELGYLPLDKTGADLLFQIISQRYERGSIVLTTNKAYKHWSSIFNNDSGITSAILDRLLHHAETVLIEGKSYRTKDQDEPQT
;
A
#
# COMPACT_ATOMS: atom_id res chain seq x y z
N MET A 1 36.16 3.36 34.82
CA MET A 1 35.46 3.64 33.55
C MET A 1 34.71 4.96 33.74
N ASN A 2 34.86 5.91 32.81
CA ASN A 2 34.14 7.19 32.91
C ASN A 2 32.63 6.92 32.85
N PRO A 3 31.81 7.37 33.84
CA PRO A 3 30.37 7.10 33.88
C PRO A 3 29.64 7.53 32.58
N ALA A 4 30.07 8.62 31.96
CA ALA A 4 29.51 9.08 30.67
C ALA A 4 29.81 8.09 29.52
N ALA A 5 31.01 7.56 29.45
CA ALA A 5 31.39 6.58 28.44
C ALA A 5 30.61 5.24 28.62
N ALA A 6 30.34 4.85 29.86
CA ALA A 6 29.52 3.67 30.14
C ALA A 6 28.05 3.88 29.73
N LEU A 7 27.49 5.06 29.97
CA LEU A 7 26.13 5.40 29.56
C LEU A 7 26.00 5.37 28.02
N THR A 8 26.92 6.03 27.30
CA THR A 8 26.92 6.02 25.83
C THR A 8 26.98 4.59 25.29
N ALA A 9 27.85 3.73 25.83
CA ALA A 9 27.93 2.34 25.42
C ALA A 9 26.61 1.56 25.63
N HIS A 10 25.90 1.85 26.73
CA HIS A 10 24.58 1.23 26.98
C HIS A 10 23.51 1.75 26.00
N LEU A 11 23.50 3.05 25.70
CA LEU A 11 22.56 3.66 24.74
C LEU A 11 22.77 3.09 23.33
N ASP A 12 24.03 2.93 22.92
CA ASP A 12 24.39 2.33 21.63
C ASP A 12 23.96 0.84 21.57
N TYR A 13 24.23 0.08 22.63
CA TYR A 13 23.81 -1.33 22.73
C TYR A 13 22.28 -1.48 22.60
N LEU A 14 21.53 -0.60 23.27
CA LEU A 14 20.07 -0.57 23.23
C LEU A 14 19.52 0.11 21.96
N ARG A 15 20.39 0.68 21.11
CA ARG A 15 20.02 1.43 19.90
C ARG A 15 19.02 2.55 20.21
N LEU A 16 19.32 3.34 21.23
CA LEU A 16 18.54 4.51 21.65
C LEU A 16 19.19 5.78 21.09
N ASP A 17 19.14 5.91 19.77
CA ASP A 17 19.89 6.96 19.04
C ASP A 17 19.42 8.37 19.45
N HIS A 18 18.10 8.59 19.48
CA HIS A 18 17.53 9.88 19.89
C HIS A 18 17.90 10.23 21.33
N VAL A 19 17.83 9.25 22.24
CA VAL A 19 18.23 9.45 23.64
C VAL A 19 19.71 9.81 23.72
N SER A 20 20.58 9.11 22.97
CA SER A 20 22.02 9.36 22.93
C SER A 20 22.37 10.76 22.47
N GLU A 21 21.62 11.31 21.51
CA GLU A 21 21.83 12.65 20.97
C GLU A 21 21.28 13.76 21.86
N HIS A 22 20.24 13.50 22.67
CA HIS A 22 19.48 14.55 23.33
C HIS A 22 19.49 14.50 24.86
N TYR A 23 20.01 13.43 25.52
CA TYR A 23 19.91 13.27 26.97
C TYR A 23 20.53 14.42 27.77
N GLU A 24 21.69 14.97 27.32
CA GLU A 24 22.34 16.08 28.03
C GLU A 24 21.58 17.40 27.87
N SER A 25 21.08 17.70 26.67
CA SER A 25 20.32 18.92 26.40
C SER A 25 19.00 18.95 27.17
N LEU A 26 18.28 17.82 27.16
CA LEU A 26 17.04 17.65 27.93
C LEU A 26 17.28 17.67 29.44
N ALA A 27 18.43 17.15 29.93
CA ALA A 27 18.77 17.25 31.35
C ALA A 27 18.98 18.71 31.81
N LYS A 28 19.64 19.53 30.98
CA LYS A 28 19.78 20.99 31.24
C LYS A 28 18.42 21.69 31.26
N GLU A 29 17.56 21.34 30.33
CA GLU A 29 16.20 21.90 30.26
C GLU A 29 15.36 21.46 31.46
N ALA A 30 15.45 20.18 31.88
CA ALA A 30 14.80 19.65 33.05
C ALA A 30 15.19 20.39 34.32
N ALA A 31 16.48 20.66 34.49
CA ALA A 31 16.98 21.45 35.64
C ALA A 31 16.45 22.88 35.63
N ALA A 32 16.45 23.54 34.46
CA ALA A 32 15.94 24.91 34.31
C ALA A 32 14.43 25.03 34.53
N LYS A 33 13.66 24.00 34.22
CA LYS A 33 12.19 23.99 34.33
C LYS A 33 11.68 23.23 35.54
N ASN A 34 12.56 22.75 36.41
CA ASN A 34 12.24 21.95 37.60
C ASN A 34 11.36 20.70 37.27
N TRP A 35 11.70 20.00 36.20
CA TRP A 35 11.01 18.75 35.87
C TRP A 35 11.32 17.66 36.89
N THR A 36 10.37 16.78 37.11
CA THR A 36 10.67 15.57 37.87
C THR A 36 11.54 14.61 37.06
N PRO A 37 12.27 13.69 37.71
CA PRO A 37 13.00 12.65 36.96
C PRO A 37 12.12 11.83 36.01
N VAL A 38 10.85 11.64 36.35
CA VAL A 38 9.87 10.93 35.54
C VAL A 38 9.53 11.73 34.28
N ASP A 39 9.29 13.04 34.43
CA ASP A 39 9.00 13.91 33.26
C ASP A 39 10.19 13.94 32.29
N TYR A 40 11.42 14.01 32.81
CA TYR A 40 12.63 13.95 31.99
C TYR A 40 12.72 12.63 31.21
N LEU A 41 12.53 11.48 31.90
CA LEU A 41 12.58 10.16 31.28
C LEU A 41 11.47 10.01 30.22
N GLN A 42 10.26 10.46 30.52
CA GLN A 42 9.13 10.42 29.59
C GLN A 42 9.47 11.14 28.30
N ARG A 43 9.99 12.37 28.36
CA ARG A 43 10.34 13.15 27.16
C ARG A 43 11.44 12.51 26.32
N LEU A 44 12.45 11.92 26.95
CA LEU A 44 13.48 11.15 26.26
C LEU A 44 12.89 9.97 25.49
N LEU A 45 12.01 9.20 26.14
CA LEU A 45 11.38 8.03 25.54
C LEU A 45 10.36 8.40 24.47
N GLU A 46 9.60 9.48 24.63
CA GLU A 46 8.70 10.00 23.59
C GLU A 46 9.46 10.32 22.30
N GLY A 47 10.59 11.01 22.40
CA GLY A 47 11.45 11.32 21.25
C GLY A 47 11.99 10.05 20.57
N GLU A 48 12.46 9.08 21.34
CA GLU A 48 12.94 7.80 20.81
C GLU A 48 11.82 7.02 20.12
N CYS A 49 10.61 6.99 20.71
CA CYS A 49 9.45 6.33 20.12
C CYS A 49 9.08 6.96 18.77
N LEU A 50 9.04 8.29 18.68
CA LEU A 50 8.76 9.01 17.44
C LEU A 50 9.80 8.70 16.36
N CYS A 51 11.09 8.73 16.70
CA CYS A 51 12.16 8.38 15.75
C CYS A 51 12.03 6.93 15.27
N ARG A 52 11.71 5.99 16.14
CA ARG A 52 11.49 4.58 15.78
C ARG A 52 10.28 4.40 14.87
N GLN A 53 9.18 5.07 15.18
CA GLN A 53 7.97 5.04 14.34
C GLN A 53 8.25 5.60 12.95
N GLN A 54 8.95 6.73 12.88
CA GLN A 54 9.33 7.36 11.61
C GLN A 54 10.24 6.43 10.78
N ARG A 55 11.29 5.87 11.36
CA ARG A 55 12.18 4.92 10.69
C ARG A 55 11.44 3.64 10.23
N ALA A 56 10.49 3.17 11.02
CA ALA A 56 9.67 2.03 10.65
C ALA A 56 8.75 2.35 9.47
N LEU A 57 8.14 3.54 9.45
CA LEU A 57 7.33 4.02 8.33
C LEU A 57 8.16 4.13 7.05
N GLU A 58 9.34 4.77 7.11
CA GLU A 58 10.23 4.91 5.96
C GLU A 58 10.64 3.55 5.37
N ARG A 59 10.93 2.57 6.24
CA ARG A 59 11.23 1.20 5.79
C ARG A 59 10.04 0.57 5.08
N ARG A 60 8.81 0.72 5.61
CA ARG A 60 7.58 0.21 4.97
C ARG A 60 7.33 0.85 3.62
N ILE A 61 7.45 2.19 3.53
CA ILE A 61 7.28 2.93 2.27
C ILE A 61 8.30 2.47 1.22
N ARG A 62 9.57 2.32 1.61
CA ARG A 62 10.62 1.83 0.70
C ARG A 62 10.36 0.40 0.23
N ALA A 63 9.91 -0.47 1.14
CA ALA A 63 9.58 -1.86 0.82
C ALA A 63 8.33 -1.99 -0.07
N ALA A 64 7.39 -1.06 0.04
CA ALA A 64 6.15 -1.05 -0.73
C ALA A 64 6.36 -0.79 -2.23
N ARG A 65 7.46 -0.16 -2.64
CA ARG A 65 7.81 0.11 -4.05
C ARG A 65 6.79 0.97 -4.79
N PHE A 66 6.27 2.00 -4.15
CA PHE A 66 5.39 2.95 -4.82
C PHE A 66 6.07 3.60 -6.02
N PRO A 67 5.43 3.64 -7.21
CA PRO A 67 5.98 4.39 -8.35
C PRO A 67 5.98 5.89 -8.05
N VAL A 68 4.95 6.38 -7.38
CA VAL A 68 4.79 7.75 -6.88
C VAL A 68 3.97 7.70 -5.60
N ILE A 69 4.40 8.40 -4.56
CA ILE A 69 3.59 8.57 -3.35
C ILE A 69 2.44 9.52 -3.66
N LYS A 70 1.22 9.09 -3.35
CA LYS A 70 -0.01 9.87 -3.45
C LYS A 70 -0.75 9.85 -2.12
N THR A 71 -1.47 10.96 -1.84
CA THR A 71 -2.37 11.04 -0.68
C THR A 71 -3.79 11.32 -1.13
N VAL A 72 -4.75 11.03 -0.27
CA VAL A 72 -6.17 11.26 -0.57
C VAL A 72 -6.50 12.76 -0.69
N ASP A 73 -5.76 13.61 0.02
CA ASP A 73 -5.95 15.06 -0.04
C ASP A 73 -5.56 15.67 -1.39
N GLN A 74 -4.66 14.99 -2.13
CA GLN A 74 -4.28 15.38 -3.48
C GLN A 74 -5.29 14.95 -4.55
N PHE A 75 -6.34 14.20 -4.17
CA PHE A 75 -7.34 13.72 -5.11
C PHE A 75 -8.38 14.79 -5.39
N ASP A 76 -8.53 15.17 -6.66
CA ASP A 76 -9.56 16.12 -7.09
C ASP A 76 -10.94 15.44 -7.13
N TRP A 77 -11.71 15.62 -6.08
CA TRP A 77 -13.05 15.03 -5.93
C TRP A 77 -14.10 15.66 -6.86
N SER A 78 -13.83 16.80 -7.46
CA SER A 78 -14.75 17.50 -8.36
C SER A 78 -14.72 16.94 -9.78
N TRP A 79 -13.61 16.29 -10.16
CA TRP A 79 -13.39 15.84 -11.51
C TRP A 79 -14.17 14.60 -11.95
N PRO A 80 -14.23 13.49 -11.19
CA PRO A 80 -15.06 12.36 -11.58
C PRO A 80 -16.53 12.75 -11.62
N LYS A 81 -17.21 12.48 -12.74
CA LYS A 81 -18.65 12.74 -12.87
C LYS A 81 -19.46 12.00 -11.81
N LYS A 82 -19.00 10.78 -11.46
CA LYS A 82 -19.63 9.94 -10.44
C LYS A 82 -18.57 9.13 -9.72
N ILE A 83 -18.51 9.33 -8.42
CA ILE A 83 -17.72 8.53 -7.47
C ILE A 83 -18.43 8.57 -6.11
N ASN A 84 -18.52 7.43 -5.46
CA ASN A 84 -19.05 7.40 -4.09
C ASN A 84 -17.93 7.78 -3.10
N ARG A 85 -17.87 9.07 -2.75
CA ARG A 85 -16.85 9.61 -1.82
C ARG A 85 -16.92 8.97 -0.44
N ILE A 86 -18.13 8.70 0.08
CA ILE A 86 -18.29 8.06 1.41
C ILE A 86 -17.71 6.66 1.39
N GLN A 87 -17.96 5.90 0.33
CA GLN A 87 -17.40 4.56 0.15
C GLN A 87 -15.88 4.59 0.14
N VAL A 88 -15.28 5.51 -0.62
CA VAL A 88 -13.82 5.67 -0.63
C VAL A 88 -13.30 6.05 0.75
N GLN A 89 -13.92 7.03 1.44
CA GLN A 89 -13.53 7.42 2.79
C GLN A 89 -13.61 6.26 3.80
N ASN A 90 -14.59 5.37 3.66
CA ASN A 90 -14.69 4.17 4.50
C ASN A 90 -13.51 3.22 4.28
N LEU A 91 -13.04 3.05 3.04
CA LEU A 91 -11.83 2.25 2.76
C LEU A 91 -10.59 2.80 3.46
N PHE A 92 -10.48 4.15 3.58
CA PHE A 92 -9.36 4.80 4.28
C PHE A 92 -9.38 4.60 5.80
N ARG A 93 -10.44 4.03 6.37
CA ARG A 93 -10.46 3.55 7.77
C ARG A 93 -9.70 2.22 7.94
N LEU A 94 -9.34 1.57 6.84
CA LEU A 94 -8.54 0.34 6.77
C LEU A 94 -9.17 -0.88 7.47
N SER A 95 -10.45 -0.86 7.84
CA SER A 95 -11.15 -2.00 8.45
C SER A 95 -11.09 -3.25 7.56
N PHE A 96 -11.14 -3.07 6.23
CA PHE A 96 -11.04 -4.15 5.26
C PHE A 96 -9.73 -4.97 5.38
N LEU A 97 -8.63 -4.37 5.88
CA LEU A 97 -7.37 -5.09 6.12
C LEU A 97 -7.49 -6.08 7.29
N VAL A 98 -8.23 -5.69 8.33
CA VAL A 98 -8.49 -6.55 9.49
C VAL A 98 -9.38 -7.73 9.07
N GLU A 99 -10.37 -7.47 8.25
CA GLU A 99 -11.34 -8.46 7.73
C GLU A 99 -10.76 -9.32 6.59
N LYS A 100 -9.53 -9.05 6.14
CA LYS A 100 -8.91 -9.69 4.97
C LYS A 100 -9.75 -9.53 3.69
N ALA A 101 -10.53 -8.47 3.63
CA ALA A 101 -11.33 -8.09 2.46
C ALA A 101 -10.49 -7.35 1.42
N ASN A 102 -11.05 -7.18 0.22
CA ASN A 102 -10.40 -6.55 -0.91
C ASN A 102 -11.04 -5.19 -1.24
N ALA A 103 -10.32 -4.35 -1.98
CA ALA A 103 -10.87 -3.12 -2.56
C ALA A 103 -10.58 -3.10 -4.07
N VAL A 104 -11.61 -2.86 -4.88
CA VAL A 104 -11.47 -2.83 -6.34
C VAL A 104 -11.92 -1.48 -6.89
N PHE A 105 -11.03 -0.75 -7.55
CA PHE A 105 -11.35 0.48 -8.25
C PHE A 105 -11.58 0.19 -9.73
N VAL A 106 -12.80 0.41 -10.19
CA VAL A 106 -13.23 0.16 -11.58
C VAL A 106 -13.59 1.48 -12.26
N GLY A 107 -13.09 1.71 -13.47
CA GLY A 107 -13.44 2.93 -14.22
C GLY A 107 -12.55 3.16 -15.44
N GLY A 108 -12.92 4.10 -16.29
CA GLY A 108 -12.16 4.46 -17.49
C GLY A 108 -10.73 4.92 -17.22
N VAL A 109 -9.98 5.15 -18.29
CA VAL A 109 -8.61 5.67 -18.24
C VAL A 109 -8.61 7.10 -17.69
N GLY A 110 -7.59 7.44 -16.88
CA GLY A 110 -7.40 8.81 -16.37
C GLY A 110 -8.38 9.26 -15.28
N LEU A 111 -9.17 8.36 -14.67
CA LEU A 111 -10.15 8.71 -13.63
C LEU A 111 -9.59 8.65 -12.20
N GLY A 112 -8.28 8.51 -12.03
CA GLY A 112 -7.64 8.54 -10.71
C GLY A 112 -7.68 7.23 -9.93
N LYS A 113 -8.01 6.08 -10.54
CA LYS A 113 -7.98 4.75 -9.89
C LYS A 113 -6.64 4.44 -9.23
N SER A 114 -5.54 4.54 -9.99
CA SER A 114 -4.17 4.32 -9.51
C SER A 114 -3.77 5.32 -8.44
N HIS A 115 -4.28 6.57 -8.51
CA HIS A 115 -4.09 7.57 -7.46
C HIS A 115 -4.71 7.09 -6.14
N LEU A 116 -5.98 6.70 -6.16
CA LEU A 116 -6.69 6.23 -4.97
C LEU A 116 -6.09 4.93 -4.42
N ALA A 117 -5.69 4.01 -5.31
CA ALA A 117 -5.03 2.77 -4.90
C ALA A 117 -3.67 3.03 -4.24
N ALA A 118 -2.86 3.93 -4.80
CA ALA A 118 -1.58 4.34 -4.21
C ALA A 118 -1.79 5.08 -2.88
N ALA A 119 -2.75 6.00 -2.81
CA ALA A 119 -3.07 6.75 -1.59
C ALA A 119 -3.57 5.82 -0.46
N LEU A 120 -4.47 4.88 -0.76
CA LEU A 120 -4.95 3.88 0.20
C LEU A 120 -3.82 2.97 0.68
N SER A 121 -2.95 2.55 -0.22
CA SER A 121 -1.77 1.74 0.10
C SER A 121 -0.76 2.50 0.96
N TYR A 122 -0.58 3.79 0.71
CA TYR A 122 0.29 4.67 1.52
C TYR A 122 -0.29 4.86 2.92
N GLU A 123 -1.61 5.10 3.04
CA GLU A 123 -2.32 5.18 4.32
C GLU A 123 -2.13 3.90 5.15
N ALA A 124 -2.20 2.73 4.51
CA ALA A 124 -1.91 1.46 5.17
C ALA A 124 -0.48 1.40 5.73
N CYS A 125 0.52 1.91 5.01
CA CYS A 125 1.90 2.02 5.51
C CYS A 125 2.00 2.92 6.75
N GLN A 126 1.29 4.05 6.77
CA GLN A 126 1.26 4.98 7.91
C GLN A 126 0.67 4.32 9.16
N HIS A 127 -0.34 3.46 8.98
CA HIS A 127 -0.99 2.69 10.05
C HIS A 127 -0.26 1.38 10.41
N GLY A 128 0.96 1.18 9.92
CA GLY A 128 1.81 0.07 10.36
C GLY A 128 1.74 -1.20 9.51
N HIS A 129 0.88 -1.25 8.49
CA HIS A 129 0.74 -2.40 7.62
C HIS A 129 1.86 -2.49 6.59
N SER A 130 2.28 -3.70 6.30
CA SER A 130 3.21 -3.99 5.21
C SER A 130 2.46 -3.98 3.87
N VAL A 131 3.04 -3.31 2.88
CA VAL A 131 2.42 -3.14 1.55
C VAL A 131 3.41 -3.55 0.48
N PHE A 132 2.89 -4.11 -0.61
CA PHE A 132 3.63 -4.27 -1.86
C PHE A 132 2.78 -3.76 -3.02
N PHE A 133 3.29 -2.75 -3.72
CA PHE A 133 2.66 -2.14 -4.88
C PHE A 133 3.34 -2.61 -6.17
N THR A 134 2.56 -3.04 -7.15
CA THR A 134 3.06 -3.45 -8.48
C THR A 134 1.94 -3.35 -9.51
N THR A 135 2.29 -3.26 -10.79
CA THR A 135 1.30 -3.48 -11.83
C THR A 135 0.99 -4.98 -11.97
N ALA A 136 -0.20 -5.32 -12.43
CA ALA A 136 -0.57 -6.71 -12.67
C ALA A 136 0.38 -7.38 -13.68
N ILE A 137 0.77 -6.64 -14.74
CA ILE A 137 1.66 -7.16 -15.78
C ILE A 137 3.09 -7.40 -15.26
N ASP A 138 3.63 -6.49 -14.43
CA ASP A 138 4.96 -6.68 -13.84
C ASP A 138 4.99 -7.86 -12.89
N ALA A 139 3.93 -8.04 -12.09
CA ALA A 139 3.81 -9.21 -11.22
C ALA A 139 3.89 -10.51 -12.02
N ILE A 140 3.13 -10.60 -13.12
CA ILE A 140 3.08 -11.76 -13.98
C ILE A 140 4.42 -12.00 -14.67
N ASN A 141 5.02 -10.97 -15.27
CA ASN A 141 6.30 -11.08 -15.94
C ASN A 141 7.41 -11.56 -14.99
N ASN A 142 7.44 -11.03 -13.77
CA ASN A 142 8.40 -11.46 -12.74
C ASN A 142 8.17 -12.92 -12.33
N LEU A 143 6.92 -13.36 -12.23
CA LEU A 143 6.59 -14.75 -11.89
C LEU A 143 6.93 -15.72 -13.02
N ILE A 144 6.67 -15.35 -14.28
CA ILE A 144 7.08 -16.15 -15.47
C ILE A 144 8.59 -16.30 -15.50
N ALA A 145 9.34 -15.21 -15.32
CA ALA A 145 10.78 -15.26 -15.27
C ALA A 145 11.31 -16.11 -14.10
N ALA A 146 10.67 -16.01 -12.94
CA ALA A 146 11.02 -16.81 -11.77
C ALA A 146 10.68 -18.30 -11.97
N GLN A 147 9.60 -18.62 -12.67
CA GLN A 147 9.22 -20.00 -13.02
C GLN A 147 10.26 -20.62 -13.94
N ALA A 148 10.66 -19.91 -14.98
CA ALA A 148 11.74 -20.35 -15.89
C ALA A 148 13.06 -20.57 -15.18
N ALA A 149 13.34 -19.78 -14.13
CA ALA A 149 14.54 -19.90 -13.29
C ALA A 149 14.39 -20.87 -12.10
N HIS A 150 13.32 -21.67 -12.03
CA HIS A 150 13.01 -22.60 -10.92
C HIS A 150 12.94 -21.92 -9.54
N ARG A 151 12.56 -20.62 -9.47
CA ARG A 151 12.48 -19.82 -8.24
C ARG A 151 11.07 -19.28 -7.94
N LEU A 152 10.05 -19.86 -8.59
CA LEU A 152 8.65 -19.40 -8.47
C LEU A 152 8.18 -19.26 -7.01
N LYS A 153 8.47 -20.29 -6.18
CA LYS A 153 8.06 -20.30 -4.76
C LYS A 153 8.66 -19.13 -3.97
N SER A 154 9.90 -18.77 -4.27
CA SER A 154 10.59 -17.63 -3.64
C SER A 154 9.99 -16.30 -4.11
N GLU A 155 9.70 -16.17 -5.41
CA GLU A 155 9.12 -14.97 -5.98
C GLU A 155 7.68 -14.74 -5.47
N LEU A 156 6.84 -15.78 -5.42
CA LEU A 156 5.48 -15.72 -4.89
C LEU A 156 5.42 -15.14 -3.48
N LYS A 157 6.43 -15.40 -2.63
CA LYS A 157 6.47 -14.84 -1.28
C LYS A 157 6.37 -13.31 -1.25
N LYS A 158 6.88 -12.61 -2.26
CA LYS A 158 6.82 -11.14 -2.34
C LYS A 158 5.38 -10.63 -2.45
N TYR A 159 4.52 -11.40 -3.11
CA TYR A 159 3.12 -11.06 -3.31
C TYR A 159 2.22 -11.59 -2.18
N LEU A 160 2.68 -12.58 -1.42
CA LEU A 160 1.90 -13.24 -0.38
C LEU A 160 2.21 -12.75 1.04
N ALA A 161 3.44 -12.29 1.30
CA ALA A 161 3.87 -11.89 2.63
C ALA A 161 3.30 -10.54 3.12
N PRO A 162 3.10 -9.50 2.28
CA PRO A 162 2.56 -8.23 2.72
C PRO A 162 1.10 -8.34 3.20
N ASP A 163 0.72 -7.52 4.18
CA ASP A 163 -0.68 -7.42 4.63
C ASP A 163 -1.58 -6.96 3.48
N LEU A 164 -1.09 -6.01 2.68
CA LEU A 164 -1.79 -5.45 1.52
C LEU A 164 -0.96 -5.60 0.25
N LEU A 165 -1.53 -6.25 -0.76
CA LEU A 165 -1.02 -6.28 -2.13
C LEU A 165 -1.81 -5.29 -2.98
N CYS A 166 -1.14 -4.32 -3.60
CA CYS A 166 -1.73 -3.46 -4.61
C CYS A 166 -1.36 -3.95 -6.01
N LEU A 167 -2.36 -4.39 -6.78
CA LEU A 167 -2.26 -4.79 -8.18
C LEU A 167 -2.89 -3.72 -9.05
N ASP A 168 -2.06 -2.87 -9.62
CA ASP A 168 -2.51 -1.78 -10.49
C ASP A 168 -2.65 -2.25 -11.96
N GLU A 169 -3.54 -1.61 -12.70
CA GLU A 169 -3.70 -1.74 -14.15
C GLU A 169 -4.07 -3.16 -14.65
N LEU A 170 -4.88 -3.93 -13.91
CA LEU A 170 -5.39 -5.19 -14.42
C LEU A 170 -6.36 -4.95 -15.60
N GLY A 171 -6.11 -5.65 -16.72
CA GLY A 171 -6.98 -5.63 -17.89
C GLY A 171 -6.59 -4.63 -18.97
N TYR A 172 -5.48 -3.92 -18.82
CA TYR A 172 -4.92 -3.08 -19.88
C TYR A 172 -4.32 -3.92 -21.01
N LEU A 173 -3.71 -5.03 -20.67
CA LEU A 173 -3.21 -6.03 -21.62
C LEU A 173 -3.87 -7.39 -21.31
N PRO A 174 -4.20 -8.18 -22.35
CA PRO A 174 -4.66 -9.55 -22.15
C PRO A 174 -3.51 -10.41 -21.65
N LEU A 175 -3.83 -11.38 -20.82
CA LEU A 175 -2.89 -12.37 -20.29
C LEU A 175 -2.99 -13.66 -21.11
N ASP A 176 -1.87 -14.32 -21.32
CA ASP A 176 -1.86 -15.68 -21.80
C ASP A 176 -2.29 -16.67 -20.68
N LYS A 177 -2.39 -17.94 -21.02
CA LYS A 177 -2.79 -18.96 -20.05
C LYS A 177 -1.86 -19.01 -18.84
N THR A 178 -0.55 -18.93 -19.05
CA THR A 178 0.43 -18.98 -17.97
C THR A 178 0.29 -17.79 -17.02
N GLY A 179 0.11 -16.58 -17.57
CA GLY A 179 -0.10 -15.38 -16.77
C GLY A 179 -1.41 -15.42 -15.99
N ALA A 180 -2.48 -15.94 -16.58
CA ALA A 180 -3.76 -16.14 -15.91
C ALA A 180 -3.65 -17.14 -14.74
N ASP A 181 -2.96 -18.27 -14.94
CA ASP A 181 -2.72 -19.28 -13.90
C ASP A 181 -1.89 -18.73 -12.74
N LEU A 182 -0.85 -17.91 -13.03
CA LEU A 182 -0.01 -17.29 -12.02
C LEU A 182 -0.75 -16.23 -11.21
N LEU A 183 -1.57 -15.40 -11.87
CA LEU A 183 -2.40 -14.43 -11.16
C LEU A 183 -3.43 -15.12 -10.29
N PHE A 184 -4.05 -16.20 -10.80
CA PHE A 184 -4.95 -17.03 -10.00
C PHE A 184 -4.26 -17.61 -8.76
N GLN A 185 -3.00 -18.04 -8.86
CA GLN A 185 -2.23 -18.51 -7.70
C GLN A 185 -2.08 -17.42 -6.64
N ILE A 186 -1.76 -16.16 -7.04
CA ILE A 186 -1.68 -15.05 -6.09
C ILE A 186 -3.03 -14.86 -5.38
N ILE A 187 -4.11 -14.69 -6.14
CA ILE A 187 -5.44 -14.39 -5.60
C ILE A 187 -5.93 -15.52 -4.69
N SER A 188 -5.77 -16.78 -5.13
CA SER A 188 -6.19 -17.96 -4.34
C SER A 188 -5.41 -18.12 -3.04
N GLN A 189 -4.10 -17.84 -3.03
CA GLN A 189 -3.29 -17.96 -1.82
C GLN A 189 -3.47 -16.78 -0.86
N ARG A 190 -3.94 -15.64 -1.36
CA ARG A 190 -4.30 -14.48 -0.53
C ARG A 190 -5.74 -14.51 -0.01
N TYR A 191 -6.59 -15.29 -0.63
CA TYR A 191 -8.00 -15.40 -0.23
C TYR A 191 -8.12 -15.70 1.28
N GLU A 192 -8.83 -14.83 2.02
CA GLU A 192 -9.01 -14.84 3.48
C GLU A 192 -7.71 -14.76 4.32
N ARG A 193 -6.57 -14.48 3.71
CA ARG A 193 -5.26 -14.39 4.39
C ARG A 193 -4.62 -13.03 4.31
N GLY A 194 -4.89 -12.29 3.25
CA GLY A 194 -4.36 -10.95 3.05
C GLY A 194 -5.17 -10.18 2.03
N SER A 195 -5.23 -8.87 2.18
CA SER A 195 -6.06 -8.00 1.35
C SER A 195 -5.40 -7.66 0.03
N ILE A 196 -6.23 -7.44 -1.00
CA ILE A 196 -5.80 -6.95 -2.32
C ILE A 196 -6.51 -5.63 -2.60
N VAL A 197 -5.74 -4.60 -2.98
CA VAL A 197 -6.26 -3.42 -3.69
C VAL A 197 -5.99 -3.63 -5.17
N LEU A 198 -7.02 -3.51 -5.99
CA LEU A 198 -6.90 -3.75 -7.43
C LEU A 198 -7.50 -2.60 -8.21
N THR A 199 -6.86 -2.20 -9.30
CA THR A 199 -7.45 -1.26 -10.26
C THR A 199 -7.66 -1.91 -11.61
N THR A 200 -8.77 -1.58 -12.27
CA THR A 200 -9.09 -2.08 -13.59
C THR A 200 -9.87 -1.06 -14.41
N ASN A 201 -9.67 -1.07 -15.71
CA ASN A 201 -10.46 -0.29 -16.66
C ASN A 201 -11.63 -1.09 -17.25
N LYS A 202 -11.76 -2.38 -16.92
CA LYS A 202 -12.80 -3.29 -17.44
C LYS A 202 -13.84 -3.64 -16.40
N ALA A 203 -15.11 -3.54 -16.78
CA ALA A 203 -16.20 -4.11 -15.98
C ALA A 203 -16.06 -5.63 -15.88
N TYR A 204 -16.49 -6.23 -14.76
CA TYR A 204 -16.35 -7.66 -14.49
C TYR A 204 -16.87 -8.60 -15.60
N LYS A 205 -17.97 -8.22 -16.26
CA LYS A 205 -18.54 -8.97 -17.39
C LYS A 205 -17.59 -9.12 -18.57
N HIS A 206 -16.54 -8.30 -18.64
CA HIS A 206 -15.53 -8.33 -19.72
C HIS A 206 -14.20 -8.94 -19.26
N TRP A 207 -14.13 -9.50 -18.05
CA TRP A 207 -12.88 -10.03 -17.51
C TRP A 207 -12.41 -11.30 -18.22
N SER A 208 -13.30 -12.08 -18.83
CA SER A 208 -12.90 -13.23 -19.65
C SER A 208 -11.88 -12.84 -20.73
N SER A 209 -12.05 -11.66 -21.34
CA SER A 209 -11.10 -11.14 -22.33
C SER A 209 -9.73 -10.75 -21.75
N ILE A 210 -9.59 -10.67 -20.43
CA ILE A 210 -8.29 -10.48 -19.74
C ILE A 210 -7.57 -11.82 -19.66
N PHE A 211 -8.31 -12.90 -19.39
CA PHE A 211 -7.80 -14.23 -19.04
C PHE A 211 -7.92 -15.20 -20.21
N ASN A 212 -7.44 -14.81 -21.39
CA ASN A 212 -7.40 -15.66 -22.59
C ASN A 212 -8.77 -16.29 -22.97
N ASN A 213 -9.88 -15.61 -22.66
CA ASN A 213 -11.26 -16.10 -22.80
C ASN A 213 -11.56 -17.39 -22.03
N ASP A 214 -10.77 -17.72 -21.01
CA ASP A 214 -11.04 -18.84 -20.11
C ASP A 214 -12.10 -18.43 -19.09
N SER A 215 -13.33 -18.91 -19.27
CA SER A 215 -14.45 -18.64 -18.36
C SER A 215 -14.28 -19.29 -16.99
N GLY A 216 -13.61 -20.46 -16.93
CA GLY A 216 -13.39 -21.20 -15.69
C GLY A 216 -12.46 -20.46 -14.75
N ILE A 217 -11.28 -20.05 -15.24
CA ILE A 217 -10.33 -19.29 -14.44
C ILE A 217 -10.87 -17.90 -14.10
N THR A 218 -11.61 -17.27 -15.02
CA THR A 218 -12.26 -15.97 -14.80
C THR A 218 -13.24 -16.04 -13.64
N SER A 219 -14.14 -17.03 -13.65
CA SER A 219 -15.11 -17.24 -12.58
C SER A 219 -14.44 -17.52 -11.24
N ALA A 220 -13.39 -18.35 -11.23
CA ALA A 220 -12.65 -18.70 -10.02
C ALA A 220 -11.87 -17.50 -9.43
N ILE A 221 -11.38 -16.60 -10.26
CA ILE A 221 -10.74 -15.35 -9.83
C ILE A 221 -11.78 -14.38 -9.25
N LEU A 222 -12.88 -14.16 -9.99
CA LEU A 222 -13.94 -13.25 -9.56
C LEU A 222 -14.59 -13.71 -8.25
N ASP A 223 -14.88 -15.01 -8.12
CA ASP A 223 -15.43 -15.58 -6.90
C ASP A 223 -14.57 -15.23 -5.67
N ARG A 224 -13.28 -15.52 -5.71
CA ARG A 224 -12.38 -15.24 -4.58
C ARG A 224 -12.11 -13.76 -4.35
N LEU A 225 -11.95 -13.00 -5.42
CA LEU A 225 -11.62 -11.59 -5.31
C LEU A 225 -12.80 -10.77 -4.78
N LEU A 226 -14.03 -11.11 -5.21
CA LEU A 226 -15.24 -10.34 -4.92
C LEU A 226 -16.03 -10.86 -3.72
N HIS A 227 -15.76 -12.05 -3.20
CA HIS A 227 -16.47 -12.63 -2.06
C HIS A 227 -16.48 -11.67 -0.86
N HIS A 228 -15.34 -11.07 -0.55
CA HIS A 228 -15.20 -10.02 0.46
C HIS A 228 -14.52 -8.82 -0.18
N ALA A 229 -15.25 -8.06 -1.01
CA ALA A 229 -14.66 -6.91 -1.68
C ALA A 229 -15.57 -5.69 -1.69
N GLU A 230 -14.99 -4.54 -1.51
CA GLU A 230 -15.63 -3.27 -1.78
C GLU A 230 -15.24 -2.77 -3.16
N THR A 231 -16.23 -2.60 -4.05
CA THR A 231 -16.02 -2.14 -5.42
C THR A 231 -16.40 -0.68 -5.57
N VAL A 232 -15.43 0.17 -5.86
CA VAL A 232 -15.63 1.59 -6.15
C VAL A 232 -15.69 1.81 -7.64
N LEU A 233 -16.86 2.23 -8.14
CA LEU A 233 -17.05 2.60 -9.55
C LEU A 233 -16.75 4.09 -9.72
N ILE A 234 -15.92 4.42 -10.72
CA ILE A 234 -15.54 5.79 -11.05
C ILE A 234 -15.89 6.06 -12.52
N GLU A 235 -16.81 7.01 -12.74
CA GLU A 235 -17.27 7.40 -14.06
C GLU A 235 -16.92 8.87 -14.34
N GLY A 236 -16.57 9.17 -15.58
CA GLY A 236 -16.24 10.53 -16.01
C GLY A 236 -15.36 10.57 -17.24
N LYS A 237 -14.85 11.76 -17.53
CA LYS A 237 -13.83 11.98 -18.57
C LYS A 237 -12.42 11.81 -17.96
N SER A 238 -11.41 11.59 -18.82
CA SER A 238 -10.03 11.49 -18.38
C SER A 238 -9.52 12.81 -17.78
N TYR A 239 -8.96 12.75 -16.56
CA TYR A 239 -8.31 13.91 -15.95
C TYR A 239 -7.06 14.36 -16.73
N ARG A 240 -6.41 13.43 -17.44
CA ARG A 240 -5.19 13.73 -18.21
C ARG A 240 -5.46 14.59 -19.45
N THR A 241 -6.71 14.68 -19.89
CA THR A 241 -7.14 15.51 -21.03
C THR A 241 -7.94 16.74 -20.59
N LYS A 242 -7.91 17.09 -19.28
CA LYS A 242 -8.65 18.21 -18.71
C LYS A 242 -8.44 19.50 -19.47
N ASP A 243 -7.17 19.82 -19.72
CA ASP A 243 -6.76 21.08 -20.37
C ASP A 243 -6.99 21.09 -21.91
N GLN A 244 -7.35 19.92 -22.49
CA GLN A 244 -7.62 19.81 -23.94
C GLN A 244 -9.10 19.97 -24.27
N ASP A 245 -9.98 19.83 -23.28
CA ASP A 245 -11.45 19.92 -23.43
C ASP A 245 -11.98 21.36 -23.17
N GLU A 246 -11.15 22.32 -22.74
CA GLU A 246 -11.54 23.73 -22.65
C GLU A 246 -11.38 24.36 -24.03
N PRO A 247 -12.47 24.82 -24.69
CA PRO A 247 -12.34 25.58 -25.93
C PRO A 247 -11.55 26.86 -25.60
N GLN A 248 -10.47 27.10 -26.36
CA GLN A 248 -9.79 28.40 -26.36
C GLN A 248 -10.83 29.43 -26.84
N THR A 249 -11.40 30.17 -25.92
CA THR A 249 -12.21 31.37 -26.19
C THR A 249 -11.31 32.56 -26.39
#